data_a2c0303fdbf557a3fcaa33ae20eeb937
#
_entry.id   a2c0303fdbf557a3fcaa33ae20eeb937
#
_cell.length_a   1.000
_cell.length_b   1.000
_cell.length_c   1.000
_cell.angle_alpha   90.00
_cell.angle_beta   90.00
_cell.angle_gamma   90.00
#
_symmetry.space_group_name_H-M   'P 1'
#
loop_
_entity.id
_entity.type
_entity.pdbx_description
1 polymer ?
#
loop_
_entity_poly.entity_id
_entity_poly.type
_entity_poly.pdbx_seq_one_letter_code
_entity_poly.pdbx_strand_id
1 'polypeptide(L)'
;MNKLTKIGVSALCGSLASVAAANAGSMDVTGAASATYTSLSDTVVGNPLGMATSMTFTGNGELDNGSTFSVSIAHNNKAAYSSSSIALTTPSIGTFTYDEGGGTGIDRIDDMMPTAWEETWGTAVGTGIQTVSGVGGGMNINWTSTADMGGLSIHAAYSPQAKQGSGTNDKASSGVNATSMGSGYDIVLEHSGLMDGLNIFAGYSSIDQLTTGHTEGDRTATAAGATYAIGGATLGYQVSKDSLNVLAGVNHYDNQAYGVSFAVNDDLTLSYGVHKSKQNHTNSAKDAELEASSIQVSYSMGGATIKLAQTDVDHGAYDSSSATDRSGTTLVLSLAF
;
A
#
# COMPACT_ATOMS: atom_id res chain seq x y z
N MET A 1 -12.66 2.77 -44.08
CA MET A 1 -11.69 1.69 -43.86
C MET A 1 -11.60 0.83 -45.11
N ASN A 2 -10.41 0.71 -45.66
CA ASN A 2 -10.17 -0.13 -46.87
C ASN A 2 -10.31 -1.62 -46.53
N LYS A 3 -10.70 -2.46 -47.54
CA LYS A 3 -10.87 -3.89 -47.36
C LYS A 3 -9.61 -4.57 -46.78
N LEU A 4 -8.42 -4.09 -47.15
CA LEU A 4 -7.12 -4.56 -46.62
C LEU A 4 -6.95 -4.26 -45.12
N THR A 5 -7.40 -3.10 -44.67
CA THR A 5 -7.34 -2.72 -43.25
C THR A 5 -8.30 -3.59 -42.41
N LYS A 6 -9.46 -3.94 -42.93
CA LYS A 6 -10.42 -4.84 -42.27
C LYS A 6 -9.88 -6.25 -42.12
N ILE A 7 -9.20 -6.76 -43.20
CA ILE A 7 -8.60 -8.09 -43.19
C ILE A 7 -7.41 -8.13 -42.19
N GLY A 8 -6.57 -7.09 -42.17
CA GLY A 8 -5.42 -7.00 -41.27
C GLY A 8 -5.86 -6.97 -39.78
N VAL A 9 -6.89 -6.17 -39.45
CA VAL A 9 -7.41 -6.11 -38.07
C VAL A 9 -8.06 -7.44 -37.67
N SER A 10 -8.82 -8.09 -38.58
CA SER A 10 -9.45 -9.37 -38.28
C SER A 10 -8.41 -10.50 -38.10
N ALA A 11 -7.35 -10.49 -38.92
CA ALA A 11 -6.26 -11.46 -38.81
C ALA A 11 -5.47 -11.28 -37.49
N LEU A 12 -5.19 -10.01 -37.10
CA LEU A 12 -4.52 -9.69 -35.82
C LEU A 12 -5.38 -10.09 -34.63
N CYS A 13 -6.67 -9.79 -34.65
CA CYS A 13 -7.58 -10.21 -33.58
C CYS A 13 -7.75 -11.74 -33.52
N GLY A 14 -7.78 -12.41 -34.67
CA GLY A 14 -7.83 -13.87 -34.74
C GLY A 14 -6.55 -14.55 -34.23
N SER A 15 -5.39 -14.00 -34.55
CA SER A 15 -4.11 -14.53 -34.08
C SER A 15 -3.91 -14.31 -32.57
N LEU A 16 -4.32 -13.14 -32.02
CA LEU A 16 -4.31 -12.90 -30.58
C LEU A 16 -5.27 -13.83 -29.82
N ALA A 17 -6.45 -14.09 -30.38
CA ALA A 17 -7.39 -15.02 -29.76
C ALA A 17 -6.89 -16.49 -29.82
N SER A 18 -6.19 -16.89 -30.87
CA SER A 18 -5.63 -18.24 -31.00
C SER A 18 -4.40 -18.48 -30.10
N VAL A 19 -3.56 -17.46 -29.91
CA VAL A 19 -2.43 -17.53 -28.98
C VAL A 19 -2.94 -17.59 -27.52
N ALA A 20 -3.96 -16.80 -27.18
CA ALA A 20 -4.59 -16.87 -25.87
C ALA A 20 -5.25 -18.24 -25.59
N ALA A 21 -5.79 -18.92 -26.62
CA ALA A 21 -6.39 -20.25 -26.46
C ALA A 21 -5.34 -21.37 -26.38
N ALA A 22 -4.15 -21.19 -26.95
CA ALA A 22 -3.10 -22.21 -26.97
C ALA A 22 -2.26 -22.25 -25.68
N ASN A 23 -2.16 -21.12 -24.96
CA ASN A 23 -1.45 -20.95 -23.70
C ASN A 23 -2.34 -20.33 -22.62
N ALA A 24 -3.67 -20.59 -22.69
CA ALA A 24 -4.62 -20.09 -21.70
C ALA A 24 -4.24 -20.68 -20.34
N GLY A 25 -3.54 -19.90 -19.53
CA GLY A 25 -3.27 -20.21 -18.15
C GLY A 25 -4.56 -20.33 -17.34
N SER A 26 -4.44 -20.74 -16.10
CA SER A 26 -5.56 -20.78 -15.16
C SER A 26 -6.11 -19.38 -14.91
N MET A 27 -7.41 -19.30 -14.73
CA MET A 27 -8.06 -18.14 -14.13
C MET A 27 -8.51 -18.53 -12.73
N ASP A 28 -7.99 -17.84 -11.74
CA ASP A 28 -8.33 -18.03 -10.35
C ASP A 28 -9.28 -16.93 -9.89
N VAL A 29 -10.25 -17.27 -9.07
CA VAL A 29 -11.14 -16.32 -8.41
C VAL A 29 -11.00 -16.51 -6.92
N THR A 30 -10.61 -15.46 -6.23
CA THR A 30 -10.53 -15.42 -4.77
C THR A 30 -11.44 -14.33 -4.23
N GLY A 31 -11.94 -14.52 -3.03
CA GLY A 31 -12.80 -13.52 -2.43
C GLY A 31 -12.81 -13.57 -0.92
N ALA A 32 -13.25 -12.45 -0.34
CA ALA A 32 -13.45 -12.34 1.08
C ALA A 32 -14.65 -11.44 1.41
N ALA A 33 -15.25 -11.70 2.55
CA ALA A 33 -16.24 -10.82 3.15
C ALA A 33 -15.91 -10.61 4.62
N SER A 34 -16.08 -9.38 5.12
CA SER A 34 -15.90 -9.10 6.54
C SER A 34 -17.08 -8.32 7.09
N ALA A 35 -17.50 -8.69 8.30
CA ALA A 35 -18.40 -7.92 9.13
C ALA A 35 -17.61 -7.24 10.24
N THR A 36 -17.82 -5.94 10.43
CA THR A 36 -17.07 -5.12 11.38
C THR A 36 -18.03 -4.47 12.36
N TYR A 37 -17.67 -4.49 13.64
CA TYR A 37 -18.28 -3.68 14.67
C TYR A 37 -17.22 -2.79 15.30
N THR A 38 -17.46 -1.46 15.33
CA THR A 38 -16.54 -0.49 15.94
C THR A 38 -17.29 0.34 16.97
N SER A 39 -16.80 0.33 18.21
CA SER A 39 -17.26 1.19 19.29
C SER A 39 -16.24 2.29 19.52
N LEU A 40 -16.64 3.55 19.37
CA LEU A 40 -15.79 4.72 19.58
C LEU A 40 -16.20 5.45 20.87
N SER A 41 -15.23 6.10 21.51
CA SER A 41 -15.46 6.95 22.68
C SER A 41 -16.07 8.31 22.35
N ASP A 42 -16.17 8.64 21.06
CA ASP A 42 -16.72 9.90 20.56
C ASP A 42 -18.23 10.03 20.86
N THR A 43 -18.67 11.27 21.11
CA THR A 43 -20.08 11.59 21.37
C THR A 43 -20.96 11.53 20.11
N VAL A 44 -20.37 11.54 18.92
CA VAL A 44 -21.08 11.39 17.64
C VAL A 44 -20.59 10.13 16.96
N VAL A 45 -21.24 9.03 17.28
CA VAL A 45 -21.01 7.74 16.64
C VAL A 45 -21.94 7.58 15.44
N GLY A 46 -21.37 7.25 14.28
CA GLY A 46 -22.12 6.77 13.12
C GLY A 46 -22.69 5.36 13.37
N ASN A 47 -23.02 4.67 12.31
CA ASN A 47 -23.41 3.26 12.41
C ASN A 47 -22.19 2.41 12.83
N PRO A 48 -22.22 1.71 13.97
CA PRO A 48 -21.08 0.89 14.42
C PRO A 48 -20.88 -0.36 13.58
N LEU A 49 -21.85 -0.74 12.75
CA LEU A 49 -21.79 -1.93 11.91
C LEU A 49 -21.28 -1.58 10.52
N GLY A 50 -20.26 -2.29 10.07
CA GLY A 50 -19.69 -2.21 8.73
C GLY A 50 -19.65 -3.59 8.06
N MET A 51 -19.57 -3.59 6.74
CA MET A 51 -19.32 -4.76 5.93
C MET A 51 -18.40 -4.37 4.78
N ALA A 52 -17.36 -5.16 4.58
CA ALA A 52 -16.49 -5.06 3.40
C ALA A 52 -16.51 -6.39 2.63
N THR A 53 -16.37 -6.29 1.33
CA THR A 53 -16.27 -7.46 0.43
C THR A 53 -15.16 -7.22 -0.58
N SER A 54 -14.45 -8.28 -0.96
CA SER A 54 -13.49 -8.23 -2.06
C SER A 54 -13.66 -9.44 -2.95
N MET A 55 -13.37 -9.25 -4.23
CA MET A 55 -13.30 -10.34 -5.21
C MET A 55 -12.18 -9.99 -6.19
N THR A 56 -11.25 -10.92 -6.39
CA THR A 56 -10.14 -10.76 -7.30
C THR A 56 -10.14 -11.86 -8.34
N PHE A 57 -10.05 -11.47 -9.60
CA PHE A 57 -9.86 -12.34 -10.75
C PHE A 57 -8.41 -12.29 -11.15
N THR A 58 -7.71 -13.42 -11.20
CA THR A 58 -6.31 -13.50 -11.60
C THR A 58 -6.14 -14.47 -12.76
N GLY A 59 -5.67 -13.97 -13.89
CA GLY A 59 -5.29 -14.78 -15.04
C GLY A 59 -3.76 -14.88 -15.13
N ASN A 60 -3.23 -16.08 -15.32
CA ASN A 60 -1.81 -16.34 -15.44
C ASN A 60 -1.48 -17.02 -16.77
N GLY A 61 -0.29 -16.80 -17.28
CA GLY A 61 0.21 -17.47 -18.48
C GLY A 61 1.72 -17.40 -18.61
N GLU A 62 2.24 -18.12 -19.61
CA GLU A 62 3.65 -18.17 -19.93
C GLU A 62 3.85 -17.77 -21.39
N LEU A 63 4.92 -17.04 -21.67
CA LEU A 63 5.35 -16.65 -23.01
C LEU A 63 6.40 -17.64 -23.53
N ASP A 64 6.55 -17.73 -24.85
CA ASP A 64 7.48 -18.64 -25.54
C ASP A 64 8.95 -18.51 -25.10
N ASN A 65 9.32 -17.38 -24.51
CA ASN A 65 10.66 -17.11 -23.99
C ASN A 65 10.85 -17.50 -22.52
N GLY A 66 9.88 -18.20 -21.92
CA GLY A 66 9.89 -18.62 -20.51
C GLY A 66 9.58 -17.52 -19.51
N SER A 67 9.17 -16.34 -19.97
CA SER A 67 8.63 -15.31 -19.07
C SER A 67 7.18 -15.65 -18.70
N THR A 68 6.78 -15.39 -17.45
CA THR A 68 5.41 -15.55 -17.01
C THR A 68 4.72 -14.20 -16.88
N PHE A 69 3.42 -14.16 -17.12
CA PHE A 69 2.61 -12.98 -16.87
C PHE A 69 1.45 -13.29 -15.95
N SER A 70 1.01 -12.28 -15.22
CA SER A 70 -0.21 -12.30 -14.40
C SER A 70 -0.99 -11.02 -14.64
N VAL A 71 -2.31 -11.16 -14.75
CA VAL A 71 -3.25 -10.04 -14.83
C VAL A 71 -4.22 -10.17 -13.67
N SER A 72 -4.30 -9.15 -12.83
CA SER A 72 -5.19 -9.13 -11.66
C SER A 72 -6.21 -8.00 -11.81
N ILE A 73 -7.45 -8.28 -11.48
CA ILE A 73 -8.55 -7.30 -11.45
C ILE A 73 -9.31 -7.51 -10.14
N ALA A 74 -9.41 -6.46 -9.33
CA ALA A 74 -10.07 -6.52 -8.04
C ALA A 74 -11.33 -5.64 -7.99
N HIS A 75 -12.36 -6.17 -7.33
CA HIS A 75 -13.54 -5.46 -6.90
C HIS A 75 -13.57 -5.38 -5.38
N ASN A 76 -13.65 -4.20 -4.83
CA ASN A 76 -13.78 -4.02 -3.39
C ASN A 76 -15.07 -3.26 -3.07
N ASN A 77 -15.86 -3.79 -2.14
CA ASN A 77 -17.09 -3.19 -1.65
C ASN A 77 -18.09 -2.91 -2.78
N LYS A 78 -18.56 -1.65 -2.89
CA LYS A 78 -19.51 -1.21 -3.90
C LYS A 78 -18.85 -0.65 -5.15
N ALA A 79 -17.52 -0.61 -5.19
CA ALA A 79 -16.82 -0.15 -6.38
C ALA A 79 -16.99 -1.18 -7.51
N ALA A 80 -17.40 -0.74 -8.68
CA ALA A 80 -17.48 -1.60 -9.86
C ALA A 80 -16.08 -2.10 -10.30
N TYR A 81 -15.04 -1.38 -9.89
CA TYR A 81 -13.65 -1.62 -10.19
C TYR A 81 -12.82 -0.96 -9.09
N SER A 82 -11.87 -1.65 -8.53
CA SER A 82 -11.07 -1.15 -7.41
C SER A 82 -9.61 -0.98 -7.77
N SER A 83 -9.02 -1.99 -8.39
CA SER A 83 -7.63 -1.96 -8.84
C SER A 83 -7.39 -2.98 -9.93
N SER A 84 -6.35 -2.75 -10.74
CA SER A 84 -5.83 -3.75 -11.65
C SER A 84 -4.32 -3.67 -11.76
N SER A 85 -3.72 -4.80 -12.10
CA SER A 85 -2.29 -4.88 -12.36
C SER A 85 -1.99 -5.88 -13.47
N ILE A 86 -0.89 -5.64 -14.19
CA ILE A 86 -0.29 -6.56 -15.14
C ILE A 86 1.15 -6.77 -14.71
N ALA A 87 1.51 -7.99 -14.33
CA ALA A 87 2.86 -8.36 -13.97
C ALA A 87 3.48 -9.22 -15.07
N LEU A 88 4.75 -8.95 -15.39
CA LEU A 88 5.60 -9.75 -16.27
C LEU A 88 6.84 -10.16 -15.50
N THR A 89 6.97 -11.44 -15.21
CA THR A 89 8.14 -12.00 -14.53
C THR A 89 9.07 -12.64 -15.58
N THR A 90 10.29 -12.15 -15.61
CA THR A 90 11.34 -12.67 -16.48
C THR A 90 12.27 -13.59 -15.67
N PRO A 91 12.86 -14.63 -16.30
CA PRO A 91 13.73 -15.57 -15.57
C PRO A 91 15.01 -14.95 -14.99
N SER A 92 15.46 -13.81 -15.51
CA SER A 92 16.82 -13.29 -15.22
C SER A 92 16.88 -11.90 -14.60
N ILE A 93 15.90 -11.04 -14.84
CA ILE A 93 16.00 -9.63 -14.44
C ILE A 93 14.90 -9.17 -13.47
N GLY A 94 13.92 -10.03 -13.17
CA GLY A 94 12.91 -9.72 -12.19
C GLY A 94 11.53 -9.54 -12.76
N THR A 95 10.65 -8.99 -11.91
CA THR A 95 9.24 -8.77 -12.21
C THR A 95 8.99 -7.29 -12.48
N PHE A 96 8.39 -6.99 -13.60
CA PHE A 96 7.83 -5.68 -13.93
C PHE A 96 6.33 -5.73 -13.69
N THR A 97 5.81 -4.76 -12.95
CA THR A 97 4.38 -4.65 -12.70
C THR A 97 3.90 -3.28 -13.15
N TYR A 98 2.89 -3.26 -14.00
CA TYR A 98 2.12 -2.08 -14.33
C TYR A 98 0.90 -2.07 -13.41
N ASP A 99 0.81 -1.08 -12.53
CA ASP A 99 -0.13 -1.06 -11.43
C ASP A 99 -0.80 0.31 -11.30
N GLU A 100 -2.05 0.32 -10.87
CA GLU A 100 -2.80 1.53 -10.53
C GLU A 100 -3.17 1.60 -9.03
N GLY A 101 -2.68 0.64 -8.23
CA GLY A 101 -2.93 0.54 -6.80
C GLY A 101 -1.79 1.07 -5.93
N GLY A 102 -2.00 1.08 -4.60
CA GLY A 102 -0.98 1.32 -3.59
C GLY A 102 -0.06 0.13 -3.34
N GLY A 103 0.88 0.28 -2.40
CA GLY A 103 1.80 -0.79 -1.99
C GLY A 103 3.01 -0.99 -2.90
N THR A 104 3.25 -0.09 -3.86
CA THR A 104 4.44 -0.09 -4.73
C THR A 104 5.42 1.02 -4.33
N GLY A 105 6.68 0.89 -4.75
CA GLY A 105 7.70 1.87 -4.41
C GLY A 105 7.90 1.99 -2.90
N ILE A 106 8.05 3.21 -2.38
CA ILE A 106 8.27 3.46 -0.95
C ILE A 106 7.01 3.22 -0.09
N ASP A 107 5.82 3.23 -0.70
CA ASP A 107 4.55 2.94 -0.03
C ASP A 107 4.56 1.56 0.66
N ARG A 108 5.30 0.59 0.10
CA ARG A 108 5.47 -0.75 0.68
C ARG A 108 6.11 -0.76 2.08
N ILE A 109 6.82 0.32 2.45
CA ILE A 109 7.52 0.40 3.75
C ILE A 109 6.56 0.73 4.88
N ASP A 110 5.45 1.42 4.64
CA ASP A 110 4.54 1.81 5.71
C ASP A 110 3.86 0.60 6.38
N ASP A 111 3.74 -0.52 5.68
CA ASP A 111 3.16 -1.78 6.16
C ASP A 111 4.19 -2.76 6.76
N MET A 112 5.42 -2.33 7.03
CA MET A 112 6.49 -3.24 7.50
C MET A 112 6.47 -3.53 9.00
N MET A 113 5.68 -2.81 9.79
CA MET A 113 5.65 -3.03 11.23
C MET A 113 4.89 -4.30 11.60
N PRO A 114 5.39 -5.09 12.57
CA PRO A 114 4.74 -6.34 12.95
C PRO A 114 3.40 -6.07 13.65
N THR A 115 2.32 -6.60 13.07
CA THR A 115 0.95 -6.50 13.57
C THR A 115 0.29 -7.87 13.65
N ALA A 116 -0.85 -7.96 14.36
CA ALA A 116 -1.66 -9.18 14.33
C ALA A 116 -2.59 -9.22 13.12
N TRP A 117 -3.04 -8.06 12.59
CA TRP A 117 -3.92 -8.01 11.42
C TRP A 117 -3.96 -6.67 10.68
N GLU A 118 -3.55 -5.56 11.31
CA GLU A 118 -3.60 -4.23 10.68
C GLU A 118 -2.60 -3.30 11.35
N GLU A 119 -2.17 -2.25 10.68
CA GLU A 119 -1.39 -1.18 11.28
C GLU A 119 -2.23 -0.43 12.31
N THR A 120 -1.54 0.27 13.21
CA THR A 120 -2.15 1.04 14.29
C THR A 120 -3.20 2.05 13.79
N TRP A 121 -3.05 2.57 12.58
CA TRP A 121 -3.98 3.53 11.96
C TRP A 121 -5.09 2.88 11.12
N GLY A 122 -4.99 1.59 10.81
CA GLY A 122 -5.94 0.85 9.95
C GLY A 122 -7.08 0.16 10.72
N THR A 123 -7.12 0.29 12.03
CA THR A 123 -8.05 -0.45 12.91
C THR A 123 -9.47 0.13 13.00
N ALA A 124 -9.91 0.90 12.01
CA ALA A 124 -11.19 1.59 11.91
C ALA A 124 -11.42 2.76 12.90
N VAL A 125 -10.42 3.12 13.71
CA VAL A 125 -10.38 4.36 14.47
C VAL A 125 -9.64 5.40 13.63
N GLY A 126 -10.34 6.38 13.08
CA GLY A 126 -9.75 7.37 12.17
C GLY A 126 -8.66 8.20 12.86
N THR A 127 -7.43 8.07 12.42
CA THR A 127 -6.27 8.79 12.97
C THR A 127 -5.96 10.07 12.23
N GLY A 128 -6.11 10.07 10.90
CA GLY A 128 -5.66 11.15 10.02
C GLY A 128 -4.14 11.20 9.83
N ILE A 129 -3.43 10.15 10.25
CA ILE A 129 -1.97 10.07 10.14
C ILE A 129 -1.53 10.13 8.67
N GLN A 130 -0.38 10.74 8.41
CA GLN A 130 0.23 10.83 7.08
C GLN A 130 1.50 10.00 7.06
N THR A 131 1.51 8.96 6.23
CA THR A 131 2.65 8.09 5.99
C THR A 131 3.34 8.42 4.67
N VAL A 132 4.45 7.77 4.37
CA VAL A 132 5.12 7.88 3.06
C VAL A 132 4.34 7.08 2.02
N SER A 133 4.13 7.65 0.84
CA SER A 133 3.42 6.96 -0.26
C SER A 133 4.15 7.02 -1.61
N GLY A 134 5.08 7.97 -1.78
CA GLY A 134 5.84 8.10 -3.02
C GLY A 134 4.98 8.13 -4.28
N VAL A 135 5.40 7.38 -5.30
CA VAL A 135 4.67 7.21 -6.56
C VAL A 135 3.58 6.14 -6.47
N GLY A 136 3.51 5.37 -5.38
CA GLY A 136 2.59 4.25 -5.20
C GLY A 136 1.10 4.61 -5.14
N GLY A 137 0.75 5.89 -5.08
CA GLY A 137 -0.65 6.35 -5.03
C GLY A 137 -1.33 6.55 -6.38
N GLY A 138 -0.77 6.08 -7.49
CA GLY A 138 -1.30 6.23 -8.85
C GLY A 138 -0.68 5.24 -9.83
N MET A 139 -1.01 5.38 -11.13
CA MET A 139 -0.46 4.54 -12.19
C MET A 139 1.06 4.62 -12.22
N ASN A 140 1.71 3.47 -12.05
CA ASN A 140 3.17 3.38 -12.04
C ASN A 140 3.65 2.08 -12.70
N ILE A 141 4.93 2.06 -13.05
CA ILE A 141 5.65 0.85 -13.43
C ILE A 141 6.60 0.55 -12.28
N ASN A 142 6.42 -0.60 -11.67
CA ASN A 142 7.25 -1.10 -10.59
C ASN A 142 8.11 -2.26 -11.08
N TRP A 143 9.36 -2.31 -10.65
CA TRP A 143 10.28 -3.39 -10.90
C TRP A 143 10.79 -3.95 -9.58
N THR A 144 10.78 -5.28 -9.47
CA THR A 144 11.33 -6.01 -8.33
C THR A 144 12.38 -6.99 -8.84
N SER A 145 13.57 -6.97 -8.25
CA SER A 145 14.65 -7.90 -8.58
C SER A 145 14.25 -9.35 -8.22
N THR A 146 14.60 -10.30 -9.07
CA THR A 146 14.47 -11.75 -8.75
C THR A 146 15.80 -12.39 -8.40
N ALA A 147 16.91 -11.68 -8.59
CA ALA A 147 18.22 -12.24 -8.29
C ALA A 147 18.35 -12.49 -6.80
N ASP A 148 18.76 -13.70 -6.43
CA ASP A 148 19.26 -13.98 -5.09
C ASP A 148 20.62 -13.29 -4.92
N MET A 149 20.58 -12.09 -4.35
CA MET A 149 21.76 -11.29 -4.02
C MET A 149 22.14 -11.48 -2.55
N GLY A 150 22.05 -12.69 -2.04
CA GLY A 150 22.36 -13.00 -0.64
C GLY A 150 21.35 -12.42 0.34
N GLY A 151 20.07 -12.39 -0.05
CA GLY A 151 18.96 -11.82 0.73
C GLY A 151 18.66 -10.34 0.46
N LEU A 152 19.39 -9.68 -0.46
CA LEU A 152 19.08 -8.32 -0.91
C LEU A 152 17.98 -8.36 -1.99
N SER A 153 16.94 -7.56 -1.79
CA SER A 153 15.90 -7.26 -2.80
C SER A 153 15.92 -5.77 -3.13
N ILE A 154 15.76 -5.45 -4.41
CA ILE A 154 15.70 -4.09 -4.93
C ILE A 154 14.34 -3.88 -5.57
N HIS A 155 13.67 -2.80 -5.21
CA HIS A 155 12.41 -2.36 -5.81
C HIS A 155 12.59 -0.95 -6.35
N ALA A 156 12.14 -0.72 -7.57
CA ALA A 156 12.12 0.59 -8.20
C ALA A 156 10.75 0.84 -8.81
N ALA A 157 10.18 2.00 -8.60
CA ALA A 157 8.92 2.39 -9.20
C ALA A 157 9.07 3.74 -9.93
N TYR A 158 8.33 3.90 -11.02
CA TYR A 158 8.30 5.13 -11.80
C TYR A 158 6.87 5.45 -12.21
N SER A 159 6.46 6.69 -12.01
CA SER A 159 5.20 7.22 -12.52
C SER A 159 5.47 8.44 -13.41
N PRO A 160 4.96 8.45 -14.66
CA PRO A 160 5.07 9.64 -15.52
C PRO A 160 4.33 10.86 -14.95
N GLN A 161 3.31 10.61 -14.13
CA GLN A 161 2.56 11.63 -13.39
C GLN A 161 2.10 11.02 -12.07
N ALA A 162 2.83 11.33 -11.00
CA ALA A 162 2.56 10.82 -9.66
C ALA A 162 1.29 11.44 -9.07
N LYS A 163 0.57 10.66 -8.25
CA LYS A 163 -0.64 11.10 -7.52
C LYS A 163 -1.70 11.74 -8.43
N GLN A 164 -1.92 11.18 -9.59
CA GLN A 164 -3.08 11.51 -10.37
C GLN A 164 -4.33 11.15 -9.56
N GLY A 165 -5.22 12.14 -9.35
CA GLY A 165 -6.45 11.92 -8.59
C GLY A 165 -7.23 10.71 -9.10
N SER A 166 -7.93 10.05 -8.21
CA SER A 166 -8.68 8.81 -8.31
C SER A 166 -9.53 8.67 -9.59
N GLY A 167 -8.91 8.49 -10.73
CA GLY A 167 -9.58 8.14 -11.96
C GLY A 167 -9.02 6.82 -12.42
N THR A 168 -9.80 5.77 -12.35
CA THR A 168 -9.53 4.55 -13.09
C THR A 168 -9.51 4.91 -14.57
N ASN A 169 -8.33 4.87 -15.16
CA ASN A 169 -8.19 5.14 -16.59
C ASN A 169 -8.16 3.80 -17.32
N ASP A 170 -9.24 3.48 -18.01
CA ASP A 170 -9.29 2.35 -18.93
C ASP A 170 -8.37 2.55 -20.15
N LYS A 171 -7.77 3.71 -20.28
CA LYS A 171 -6.80 4.09 -21.33
C LYS A 171 -5.99 5.31 -20.92
N ALA A 172 -4.79 5.40 -21.48
CA ALA A 172 -3.94 6.56 -21.30
C ALA A 172 -4.66 7.85 -21.69
N SER A 173 -4.63 8.82 -20.80
CA SER A 173 -5.19 10.16 -21.01
C SER A 173 -4.03 11.12 -21.29
N SER A 174 -4.01 11.73 -22.47
CA SER A 174 -3.03 12.75 -22.78
C SER A 174 -3.43 14.09 -22.16
N GLY A 175 -2.94 14.38 -20.97
CA GLY A 175 -2.61 15.73 -20.59
C GLY A 175 -3.72 16.71 -20.30
N VAL A 176 -4.82 16.35 -19.65
CA VAL A 176 -5.87 17.36 -19.35
C VAL A 176 -6.04 17.65 -17.85
N ASN A 177 -5.50 16.86 -16.97
CA ASN A 177 -5.55 17.18 -15.55
C ASN A 177 -4.18 17.73 -15.11
N ALA A 178 -4.07 19.05 -15.08
CA ALA A 178 -2.98 19.74 -14.41
C ALA A 178 -3.05 19.40 -12.92
N THR A 179 -2.47 18.28 -12.55
CA THR A 179 -2.13 18.01 -11.15
C THR A 179 -0.92 18.86 -10.81
N SER A 180 -0.77 19.21 -9.55
CA SER A 180 0.44 19.90 -9.08
C SER A 180 1.68 19.01 -9.08
N MET A 181 1.56 17.75 -9.50
CA MET A 181 2.63 16.76 -9.49
C MET A 181 3.02 16.36 -10.92
N GLY A 182 4.31 16.21 -11.15
CA GLY A 182 4.91 15.69 -12.38
C GLY A 182 5.31 14.23 -12.24
N SER A 183 6.37 13.86 -12.95
CA SER A 183 6.96 12.53 -12.86
C SER A 183 7.57 12.27 -11.48
N GLY A 184 7.67 11.01 -11.12
CA GLY A 184 8.33 10.64 -9.88
C GLY A 184 8.91 9.24 -9.95
N TYR A 185 9.82 8.94 -9.03
CA TYR A 185 10.43 7.62 -8.88
C TYR A 185 10.66 7.29 -7.42
N ASP A 186 10.62 5.99 -7.13
CA ASP A 186 10.94 5.42 -5.84
C ASP A 186 12.00 4.33 -5.99
N ILE A 187 12.85 4.20 -4.98
CA ILE A 187 13.79 3.09 -4.83
C ILE A 187 13.70 2.57 -3.41
N VAL A 188 13.55 1.25 -3.27
CA VAL A 188 13.54 0.56 -1.97
C VAL A 188 14.54 -0.59 -1.99
N LEU A 189 15.28 -0.71 -0.93
CA LEU A 189 16.20 -1.82 -0.65
C LEU A 189 15.72 -2.56 0.59
N GLU A 190 15.64 -3.88 0.49
CA GLU A 190 15.33 -4.77 1.60
C GLU A 190 16.42 -5.83 1.71
N HIS A 191 16.83 -6.19 2.92
CA HIS A 191 17.84 -7.22 3.13
C HIS A 191 17.49 -8.11 4.31
N SER A 192 17.26 -9.39 4.03
CA SER A 192 16.91 -10.42 5.01
C SER A 192 18.02 -11.46 5.27
N GLY A 193 19.17 -11.33 4.59
CA GLY A 193 20.25 -12.31 4.64
C GLY A 193 21.41 -11.99 5.60
N LEU A 194 21.36 -10.87 6.35
CA LEU A 194 22.47 -10.47 7.24
C LEU A 194 22.55 -11.34 8.50
N MET A 195 21.41 -11.72 9.05
CA MET A 195 21.27 -12.52 10.25
C MET A 195 19.90 -13.19 10.25
N ASP A 196 19.80 -14.40 10.75
CA ASP A 196 18.53 -15.13 10.86
C ASP A 196 17.50 -14.29 11.62
N GLY A 197 16.33 -14.12 11.02
CA GLY A 197 15.21 -13.36 11.56
C GLY A 197 15.31 -11.85 11.41
N LEU A 198 16.45 -11.29 10.97
CA LEU A 198 16.60 -9.85 10.74
C LEU A 198 16.23 -9.48 9.31
N ASN A 199 15.29 -8.53 9.16
CA ASN A 199 15.04 -7.84 7.91
C ASN A 199 15.30 -6.34 8.11
N ILE A 200 16.12 -5.74 7.26
CA ILE A 200 16.35 -4.29 7.23
C ILE A 200 15.85 -3.74 5.90
N PHE A 201 15.33 -2.52 5.93
CA PHE A 201 14.80 -1.87 4.74
C PHE A 201 15.05 -0.37 4.76
N ALA A 202 15.18 0.21 3.57
CA ALA A 202 15.28 1.65 3.37
C ALA A 202 14.71 2.03 2.01
N GLY A 203 14.08 3.19 1.93
CA GLY A 203 13.47 3.71 0.71
C GLY A 203 13.66 5.20 0.54
N TYR A 204 13.63 5.63 -0.71
CA TYR A 204 13.67 7.01 -1.15
C TYR A 204 12.67 7.23 -2.28
N SER A 205 11.99 8.36 -2.26
CA SER A 205 11.08 8.83 -3.30
C SER A 205 11.38 10.29 -3.66
N SER A 206 11.23 10.62 -4.95
CA SER A 206 11.24 12.00 -5.44
C SER A 206 10.16 12.17 -6.49
N ILE A 207 9.36 13.22 -6.36
CA ILE A 207 8.26 13.58 -7.26
C ILE A 207 8.38 15.05 -7.64
N ASP A 208 8.44 15.32 -8.94
CA ASP A 208 8.44 16.68 -9.49
C ASP A 208 7.19 17.44 -9.03
N GLN A 209 7.35 18.69 -8.59
CA GLN A 209 6.25 19.59 -8.29
C GLN A 209 6.14 20.67 -9.37
N LEU A 210 4.97 20.72 -10.02
CA LEU A 210 4.73 21.59 -11.18
C LEU A 210 4.20 22.97 -10.80
N THR A 211 3.87 23.20 -9.52
CA THR A 211 3.27 24.46 -9.06
C THR A 211 4.36 25.48 -8.73
N THR A 212 4.66 26.35 -9.68
CA THR A 212 5.61 27.45 -9.48
C THR A 212 5.09 28.47 -8.45
N GLY A 213 5.98 28.94 -7.57
CA GLY A 213 5.69 29.96 -6.56
C GLY A 213 4.99 29.47 -5.29
N HIS A 214 4.77 28.14 -5.16
CA HIS A 214 4.19 27.52 -3.96
C HIS A 214 5.07 26.44 -3.35
N THR A 215 6.09 25.98 -4.08
CA THR A 215 7.00 24.91 -3.66
C THR A 215 8.46 25.34 -3.74
N GLU A 216 9.32 24.73 -2.91
CA GLU A 216 10.78 24.96 -2.87
C GLU A 216 11.57 23.84 -3.57
N GLY A 217 10.91 22.98 -4.32
CA GLY A 217 11.53 21.84 -5.01
C GLY A 217 10.60 20.65 -5.09
N ASP A 218 11.17 19.48 -5.35
CA ASP A 218 10.43 18.23 -5.47
C ASP A 218 9.89 17.77 -4.11
N ARG A 219 8.75 17.08 -4.12
CA ARG A 219 8.31 16.32 -2.95
C ARG A 219 9.23 15.12 -2.80
N THR A 220 9.78 14.92 -1.61
CA THR A 220 10.66 13.80 -1.33
C THR A 220 10.17 13.00 -0.13
N ALA A 221 10.33 11.69 -0.18
CA ALA A 221 10.08 10.85 0.97
C ALA A 221 11.28 9.93 1.24
N THR A 222 11.53 9.68 2.51
CA THR A 222 12.53 8.71 2.97
C THR A 222 11.95 7.84 4.05
N ALA A 223 12.31 6.56 4.06
CA ALA A 223 11.94 5.65 5.13
C ALA A 223 13.08 4.65 5.37
N ALA A 224 13.26 4.23 6.61
CA ALA A 224 14.17 3.16 6.97
C ALA A 224 13.72 2.46 8.24
N GLY A 225 14.01 1.17 8.35
CA GLY A 225 13.64 0.41 9.52
C GLY A 225 14.21 -0.99 9.51
N ALA A 226 13.84 -1.73 10.54
CA ALA A 226 14.18 -3.14 10.68
C ALA A 226 13.08 -3.90 11.42
N THR A 227 12.95 -5.17 11.08
CA THR A 227 12.19 -6.14 11.88
C THR A 227 13.11 -7.29 12.30
N TYR A 228 12.84 -7.83 13.46
CA TYR A 228 13.61 -8.96 13.99
C TYR A 228 12.67 -10.02 14.57
N ALA A 229 12.70 -11.20 13.96
CA ALA A 229 11.95 -12.37 14.42
C ALA A 229 12.82 -13.24 15.34
N ILE A 230 12.31 -13.55 16.54
CA ILE A 230 12.96 -14.44 17.51
C ILE A 230 11.92 -15.33 18.19
N GLY A 231 12.01 -16.64 17.95
CA GLY A 231 10.99 -17.58 18.39
C GLY A 231 9.63 -17.23 17.79
N GLY A 232 8.59 -17.10 18.63
CA GLY A 232 7.24 -16.69 18.21
C GLY A 232 7.05 -15.17 18.13
N ALA A 233 8.05 -14.35 18.51
CA ALA A 233 7.94 -12.89 18.54
C ALA A 233 8.61 -12.25 17.32
N THR A 234 8.03 -11.16 16.82
CA THR A 234 8.66 -10.25 15.85
C THR A 234 8.61 -8.84 16.41
N LEU A 235 9.76 -8.17 16.43
CA LEU A 235 9.92 -6.78 16.85
C LEU A 235 10.15 -5.91 15.60
N GLY A 236 9.64 -4.70 15.56
CA GLY A 236 9.85 -3.77 14.46
C GLY A 236 10.09 -2.34 14.94
N TYR A 237 10.92 -1.61 14.19
CA TYR A 237 11.14 -0.19 14.34
C TYR A 237 11.36 0.46 12.98
N GLN A 238 10.72 1.61 12.76
CA GLN A 238 10.76 2.34 11.51
C GLN A 238 10.75 3.84 11.78
N VAL A 239 11.46 4.57 10.95
CA VAL A 239 11.37 6.04 10.83
C VAL A 239 11.09 6.40 9.39
N SER A 240 10.29 7.45 9.17
CA SER A 240 10.08 7.98 7.83
C SER A 240 9.87 9.49 7.85
N LYS A 241 10.11 10.11 6.71
CA LYS A 241 9.88 11.54 6.49
C LYS A 241 9.25 11.74 5.12
N ASP A 242 8.14 12.48 5.07
CA ASP A 242 7.51 12.95 3.84
C ASP A 242 7.63 14.48 3.76
N SER A 243 8.46 14.96 2.87
CA SER A 243 8.77 16.39 2.68
C SER A 243 7.96 16.94 1.51
N LEU A 244 6.95 17.74 1.83
CA LEU A 244 6.10 18.40 0.83
C LEU A 244 6.80 19.57 0.16
N ASN A 245 7.88 20.11 0.77
CA ASN A 245 8.71 21.19 0.27
C ASN A 245 7.88 22.40 -0.21
N VAL A 246 6.94 22.87 0.63
CA VAL A 246 6.09 24.02 0.33
C VAL A 246 6.60 25.28 0.99
N LEU A 247 6.37 26.44 0.34
CA LEU A 247 6.75 27.76 0.85
C LEU A 247 5.88 28.21 2.04
N ALA A 248 4.69 27.68 2.18
CA ALA A 248 3.77 28.00 3.27
C ALA A 248 2.86 26.82 3.62
N GLY A 249 2.57 26.63 4.89
CA GLY A 249 1.72 25.55 5.36
C GLY A 249 2.51 24.39 5.96
N VAL A 250 2.02 23.17 5.81
CA VAL A 250 2.71 21.96 6.26
C VAL A 250 3.89 21.69 5.33
N ASN A 251 5.10 21.69 5.87
CA ASN A 251 6.33 21.48 5.10
C ASN A 251 6.70 19.99 5.03
N HIS A 252 6.64 19.28 6.15
CA HIS A 252 6.95 17.85 6.18
C HIS A 252 6.30 17.14 7.36
N TYR A 253 6.23 15.82 7.26
CA TYR A 253 5.87 14.89 8.34
C TYR A 253 7.08 14.06 8.71
N ASP A 254 7.39 14.00 10.01
CA ASP A 254 8.38 13.08 10.59
C ASP A 254 7.63 11.98 11.33
N ASN A 255 7.84 10.72 10.94
CA ASN A 255 7.15 9.57 11.47
C ASN A 255 8.11 8.62 12.19
N GLN A 256 7.60 7.99 13.23
CA GLN A 256 8.25 6.92 13.97
C GLN A 256 7.22 5.85 14.30
N ALA A 257 7.48 4.61 13.89
CA ALA A 257 6.63 3.47 14.21
C ALA A 257 7.45 2.37 14.89
N TYR A 258 6.84 1.69 15.84
CA TYR A 258 7.39 0.49 16.44
C TYR A 258 6.28 -0.47 16.84
N GLY A 259 6.57 -1.75 16.77
CA GLY A 259 5.60 -2.77 17.05
C GLY A 259 6.24 -4.07 17.51
N VAL A 260 5.42 -4.88 18.13
CA VAL A 260 5.71 -6.27 18.46
C VAL A 260 4.50 -7.12 18.13
N SER A 261 4.72 -8.24 17.44
CA SER A 261 3.73 -9.29 17.29
C SER A 261 4.24 -10.58 17.94
N PHE A 262 3.32 -11.42 18.40
CA PHE A 262 3.62 -12.68 19.01
C PHE A 262 2.64 -13.76 18.54
N ALA A 263 3.14 -14.73 17.80
CA ALA A 263 2.40 -15.94 17.45
C ALA A 263 2.36 -16.86 18.67
N VAL A 264 1.22 -16.93 19.34
CA VAL A 264 0.99 -17.80 20.48
C VAL A 264 0.95 -19.26 20.03
N ASN A 265 0.33 -19.50 18.88
CA ASN A 265 0.29 -20.76 18.13
C ASN A 265 -0.04 -20.45 16.67
N ASP A 266 -0.27 -21.49 15.85
CA ASP A 266 -0.55 -21.35 14.40
C ASP A 266 -1.84 -20.58 14.11
N ASP A 267 -2.78 -20.51 15.06
CA ASP A 267 -4.09 -19.88 14.87
C ASP A 267 -4.21 -18.50 15.57
N LEU A 268 -3.39 -18.24 16.61
CA LEU A 268 -3.54 -17.08 17.48
C LEU A 268 -2.30 -16.19 17.47
N THR A 269 -2.49 -14.94 17.06
CA THR A 269 -1.47 -13.89 17.10
C THR A 269 -1.95 -12.70 17.92
N LEU A 270 -1.04 -12.14 18.70
CA LEU A 270 -1.22 -10.92 19.47
C LEU A 270 -0.24 -9.86 18.94
N SER A 271 -0.59 -8.58 19.02
CA SER A 271 0.36 -7.50 18.75
C SER A 271 0.08 -6.25 19.59
N TYR A 272 1.12 -5.44 19.70
CA TYR A 272 1.07 -4.07 20.16
C TYR A 272 1.92 -3.20 19.25
N GLY A 273 1.35 -2.07 18.82
CA GLY A 273 2.05 -1.12 17.95
C GLY A 273 1.79 0.32 18.40
N VAL A 274 2.74 1.18 18.05
CA VAL A 274 2.64 2.65 18.21
C VAL A 274 3.14 3.32 16.97
N HIS A 275 2.43 4.33 16.51
CA HIS A 275 2.85 5.23 15.45
C HIS A 275 2.75 6.68 15.93
N LYS A 276 3.88 7.38 15.90
CA LYS A 276 4.00 8.81 16.18
C LYS A 276 4.26 9.55 14.90
N SER A 277 3.56 10.64 14.68
CA SER A 277 3.75 11.50 13.53
C SER A 277 3.77 12.96 13.96
N LYS A 278 4.81 13.68 13.55
CA LYS A 278 4.92 15.12 13.75
C LYS A 278 4.70 15.84 12.43
N GLN A 279 3.67 16.66 12.39
CA GLN A 279 3.42 17.60 11.31
C GLN A 279 4.23 18.87 11.56
N ASN A 280 5.17 19.18 10.67
CA ASN A 280 6.01 20.35 10.77
C ASN A 280 5.56 21.41 9.75
N HIS A 281 5.31 22.61 10.24
CA HIS A 281 4.91 23.74 9.42
C HIS A 281 6.11 24.63 9.08
N THR A 282 6.02 25.40 8.00
CA THR A 282 6.96 26.50 7.72
C THR A 282 6.98 27.55 8.84
N ASN A 283 5.91 27.65 9.61
CA ASN A 283 5.85 28.38 10.88
C ASN A 283 5.73 27.36 12.02
N SER A 284 6.82 27.10 12.72
CA SER A 284 6.93 26.09 13.79
C SER A 284 5.97 26.28 14.96
N ALA A 285 5.38 27.47 15.15
CA ALA A 285 4.34 27.69 16.15
C ALA A 285 3.02 26.93 15.84
N LYS A 286 2.92 26.31 14.64
CA LYS A 286 1.79 25.48 14.20
C LYS A 286 2.14 24.01 14.11
N ASP A 287 3.34 23.61 14.54
CA ASP A 287 3.71 22.20 14.57
C ASP A 287 2.77 21.44 15.50
N ALA A 288 2.38 20.24 15.08
CA ALA A 288 1.48 19.37 15.83
C ALA A 288 1.98 17.92 15.79
N GLU A 289 1.71 17.19 16.84
CA GLU A 289 2.05 15.78 16.96
C GLU A 289 0.77 14.96 17.07
N LEU A 290 0.80 13.76 16.50
CA LEU A 290 -0.23 12.76 16.59
C LEU A 290 0.42 11.46 17.06
N GLU A 291 -0.22 10.77 18.01
CA GLU A 291 0.18 9.42 18.41
C GLU A 291 -1.01 8.48 18.29
N ALA A 292 -0.79 7.33 17.66
CA ALA A 292 -1.75 6.25 17.60
C ALA A 292 -1.12 4.98 18.17
N SER A 293 -1.84 4.27 19.02
CA SER A 293 -1.41 2.99 19.59
C SER A 293 -2.52 1.95 19.49
N SER A 294 -2.18 0.67 19.31
CA SER A 294 -3.17 -0.39 19.29
C SER A 294 -2.67 -1.70 19.92
N ILE A 295 -3.54 -2.38 20.63
CA ILE A 295 -3.41 -3.77 21.03
C ILE A 295 -4.34 -4.58 20.13
N GLN A 296 -3.82 -5.64 19.52
CA GLN A 296 -4.58 -6.43 18.55
C GLN A 296 -4.48 -7.92 18.85
N VAL A 297 -5.54 -8.62 18.45
CA VAL A 297 -5.65 -10.08 18.49
C VAL A 297 -6.20 -10.56 17.16
N SER A 298 -5.61 -11.61 16.58
CA SER A 298 -6.16 -12.31 15.43
C SER A 298 -6.23 -13.80 15.73
N TYR A 299 -7.39 -14.40 15.50
CA TYR A 299 -7.63 -15.82 15.67
C TYR A 299 -8.24 -16.43 14.41
N SER A 300 -7.55 -17.38 13.80
CA SER A 300 -7.92 -18.04 12.56
C SER A 300 -8.59 -19.39 12.82
N MET A 301 -9.65 -19.70 12.05
CA MET A 301 -10.43 -20.93 12.14
C MET A 301 -10.71 -21.44 10.72
N GLY A 302 -9.72 -21.99 10.05
CA GLY A 302 -9.87 -22.39 8.64
C GLY A 302 -10.15 -21.19 7.74
N GLY A 303 -11.27 -21.14 7.04
CA GLY A 303 -11.67 -20.03 6.17
C GLY A 303 -12.24 -18.80 6.89
N ALA A 304 -12.26 -18.80 8.23
CA ALA A 304 -12.74 -17.69 9.04
C ALA A 304 -11.65 -17.13 9.95
N THR A 305 -11.64 -15.80 10.15
CA THR A 305 -10.74 -15.14 11.09
C THR A 305 -11.50 -14.13 11.93
N ILE A 306 -11.33 -14.18 13.25
CA ILE A 306 -11.82 -13.18 14.19
C ILE A 306 -10.66 -12.27 14.57
N LYS A 307 -10.86 -10.96 14.45
CA LYS A 307 -9.86 -9.94 14.75
C LYS A 307 -10.43 -8.94 15.74
N LEU A 308 -9.65 -8.56 16.73
CA LEU A 308 -10.00 -7.57 17.74
C LEU A 308 -8.88 -6.56 17.86
N ALA A 309 -9.21 -5.28 17.91
CA ALA A 309 -8.28 -4.20 18.21
C ALA A 309 -8.87 -3.25 19.25
N GLN A 310 -8.05 -2.84 20.20
CA GLN A 310 -8.26 -1.65 21.01
C GLN A 310 -7.23 -0.62 20.54
N THR A 311 -7.72 0.54 20.09
CA THR A 311 -6.89 1.60 19.51
C THR A 311 -7.15 2.91 20.26
N ASP A 312 -6.07 3.61 20.60
CA ASP A 312 -6.07 4.93 21.21
C ASP A 312 -5.33 5.90 20.28
N VAL A 313 -5.90 7.08 20.08
CA VAL A 313 -5.39 8.14 19.20
C VAL A 313 -5.38 9.44 19.98
N ASP A 314 -4.21 10.01 20.15
CA ASP A 314 -4.01 11.34 20.72
C ASP A 314 -3.79 12.34 19.58
N HIS A 315 -4.48 13.50 19.64
CA HIS A 315 -4.39 14.59 18.68
C HIS A 315 -4.70 14.15 17.24
N GLY A 316 -5.80 13.41 17.04
CA GLY A 316 -6.22 12.93 15.72
C GLY A 316 -6.24 14.06 14.69
N ALA A 317 -5.82 13.75 13.44
CA ALA A 317 -5.67 14.70 12.35
C ALA A 317 -4.75 15.90 12.67
N TYR A 318 -3.79 15.74 13.59
CA TYR A 318 -2.85 16.77 14.06
C TYR A 318 -3.53 18.00 14.72
N ASP A 319 -4.67 17.79 15.31
CA ASP A 319 -5.33 18.82 16.13
C ASP A 319 -4.92 18.63 17.60
N SER A 320 -4.20 19.61 18.14
CA SER A 320 -3.70 19.57 19.52
C SER A 320 -4.79 19.73 20.59
N SER A 321 -6.06 19.87 20.20
CA SER A 321 -7.17 19.86 21.16
C SER A 321 -7.53 18.43 21.56
N SER A 322 -7.79 18.21 22.85
CA SER A 322 -8.27 16.92 23.34
C SER A 322 -9.65 16.50 22.78
N ALA A 323 -10.30 17.37 22.02
CA ALA A 323 -11.54 17.06 21.33
C ALA A 323 -11.34 16.07 20.15
N THR A 324 -10.11 15.87 19.72
CA THR A 324 -9.73 14.92 18.66
C THR A 324 -9.07 13.66 19.18
N ASP A 325 -8.89 13.54 20.50
CA ASP A 325 -8.47 12.30 21.13
C ASP A 325 -9.59 11.26 21.02
N ARG A 326 -9.25 10.07 20.60
CA ARG A 326 -10.18 8.99 20.32
C ARG A 326 -9.70 7.68 20.90
N SER A 327 -10.64 6.89 21.39
CA SER A 327 -10.40 5.51 21.77
C SER A 327 -11.49 4.64 21.16
N GLY A 328 -11.13 3.47 20.67
CA GLY A 328 -12.11 2.60 20.04
C GLY A 328 -11.75 1.14 20.09
N THR A 329 -12.77 0.30 20.16
CA THR A 329 -12.66 -1.14 20.05
C THR A 329 -13.27 -1.58 18.73
N THR A 330 -12.50 -2.30 17.91
CA THR A 330 -12.96 -2.84 16.63
C THR A 330 -12.93 -4.37 16.68
N LEU A 331 -14.05 -4.99 16.33
CA LEU A 331 -14.20 -6.42 16.17
C LEU A 331 -14.53 -6.71 14.69
N VAL A 332 -13.78 -7.64 14.08
CA VAL A 332 -13.97 -8.04 12.69
C VAL A 332 -14.11 -9.57 12.62
N LEU A 333 -15.12 -10.03 11.88
CA LEU A 333 -15.21 -11.39 11.39
C LEU A 333 -14.93 -11.37 9.88
N SER A 334 -13.86 -12.01 9.45
CA SER A 334 -13.50 -12.17 8.04
C SER A 334 -13.75 -13.61 7.59
N LEU A 335 -14.30 -13.76 6.39
CA LEU A 335 -14.53 -15.03 5.71
C LEU A 335 -13.83 -14.98 4.36
N ALA A 336 -12.99 -15.97 4.04
CA ALA A 336 -12.29 -16.10 2.76
C ALA A 336 -12.73 -17.37 2.02
N PHE A 337 -12.78 -17.31 0.68
CA PHE A 337 -13.14 -18.41 -0.21
C PHE A 337 -12.35 -18.36 -1.52
#